data_f94bd93ebe1eba9b6a36afbb2aa562e9
#
_entry.id   f94bd93ebe1eba9b6a36afbb2aa562e9
#
_cell.length_a   1.000
_cell.length_b   1.000
_cell.length_c   1.000
_cell.angle_alpha   90.00
_cell.angle_beta   90.00
_cell.angle_gamma   90.00
#
_symmetry.space_group_name_H-M   'P 1'
#
loop_
_entity.id
_entity.type
_entity.pdbx_description
1 polymer ?
#
loop_
_entity_poly.entity_id
_entity_poly.type
_entity_poly.pdbx_seq_one_letter_code
_entity_poly.pdbx_strand_id
1 'polypeptide(L)'
;MTGKRRWTLLVVCLATGVLLLNVAAPNVALPEIGRDLAADLSMLQWVVSGYALALAATLLTGGTLADLFGRRRVFLAGMAGFAVASAACALAPTALALVVGRAAQGLAGAVLLSSSLALLAQDFAGSDRARALGLWAATVAVAFAVGPLEGGILTEALGWRAIFAVDVAVALPCLPLAVRHLRESRDPNASTVDWRGTATWSVGLFLGVFALIRGGVVGWGSTVILASAAGAAALLAAFVVVERRERYPMLDLGLFATPTFAGASLAVLIMAGCSFGPFVYLTLFLLDAGASPTEVGLQLMPLSVAAFVVSVLGGSFATRLPVRASLPAGLLLVAAGLLAMRGLEASSPWTHLLPGLLLTGMGLGLANPAVTFAALGVVPTTRSGMASGVNNTFRQVGIAVGIAALGALLPARATGSAAAFAAALDDMLVASAAAVAAGAVIALLLVRSRDFVAEPLPAAAAATGPAGPAPQPRARER
;
A
#
# COMPACT_ATOMS: atom_id res chain seq x y z
N MET A 1 11.12 -0.81 27.37
CA MET A 1 11.35 0.27 26.37
C MET A 1 11.75 1.54 27.07
N THR A 2 12.91 2.13 26.75
CA THR A 2 13.36 3.43 27.25
C THR A 2 12.50 4.57 26.70
N GLY A 3 12.43 5.72 27.41
CA GLY A 3 11.57 6.84 27.00
C GLY A 3 11.81 7.31 25.54
N LYS A 4 13.08 7.37 25.08
CA LYS A 4 13.41 7.73 23.69
C LYS A 4 12.82 6.76 22.66
N ARG A 5 12.91 5.45 22.88
CA ARG A 5 12.35 4.43 21.98
C ARG A 5 10.82 4.51 21.84
N ARG A 6 10.12 4.90 22.92
CA ARG A 6 8.66 5.12 22.86
C ARG A 6 8.31 6.28 21.94
N TRP A 7 9.09 7.37 21.98
CA TRP A 7 8.88 8.52 21.10
C TRP A 7 9.21 8.20 19.64
N THR A 8 10.28 7.45 19.35
CA THR A 8 10.56 6.97 17.98
C THR A 8 9.35 6.20 17.42
N LEU A 9 8.84 5.23 18.19
CA LEU A 9 7.70 4.42 17.75
C LEU A 9 6.45 5.28 17.54
N LEU A 10 6.12 6.18 18.49
CA LEU A 10 4.95 7.05 18.39
C LEU A 10 5.00 7.93 17.13
N VAL A 11 6.12 8.63 16.92
CA VAL A 11 6.28 9.53 15.77
C VAL A 11 6.21 8.78 14.45
N VAL A 12 6.88 7.63 14.34
CA VAL A 12 6.85 6.81 13.12
C VAL A 12 5.45 6.23 12.86
N CYS A 13 4.75 5.76 13.90
CA CYS A 13 3.38 5.27 13.76
C CYS A 13 2.40 6.38 13.37
N LEU A 14 2.45 7.56 14.00
CA LEU A 14 1.60 8.68 13.64
C LEU A 14 1.83 9.13 12.20
N ALA A 15 3.10 9.31 11.79
CA ALA A 15 3.46 9.69 10.44
C ALA A 15 2.97 8.67 9.40
N THR A 16 3.17 7.37 9.66
CA THR A 16 2.68 6.31 8.78
C THR A 16 1.15 6.24 8.76
N GLY A 17 0.50 6.43 9.91
CA GLY A 17 -0.95 6.42 10.04
C GLY A 17 -1.60 7.48 9.16
N VAL A 18 -1.18 8.73 9.31
CA VAL A 18 -1.69 9.87 8.52
C VAL A 18 -1.46 9.66 7.02
N LEU A 19 -0.26 9.21 6.63
CA LEU A 19 0.04 8.91 5.24
C LEU A 19 -0.91 7.87 4.64
N LEU A 20 -1.24 6.81 5.40
CA LEU A 20 -2.08 5.72 4.91
C LEU A 20 -3.59 6.02 4.98
N LEU A 21 -4.03 6.86 5.91
CA LEU A 21 -5.38 7.42 5.92
C LEU A 21 -5.68 8.14 4.60
N ASN A 22 -4.71 8.85 4.05
CA ASN A 22 -4.81 9.54 2.76
C ASN A 22 -4.96 8.64 1.53
N VAL A 23 -4.78 7.34 1.66
CA VAL A 23 -5.11 6.39 0.57
C VAL A 23 -6.62 6.19 0.45
N ALA A 24 -7.35 6.22 1.57
CA ALA A 24 -8.75 5.85 1.63
C ALA A 24 -9.71 7.02 1.93
N ALA A 25 -9.32 7.94 2.82
CA ALA A 25 -10.17 9.05 3.27
C ALA A 25 -10.69 9.96 2.14
N PRO A 26 -9.87 10.37 1.14
CA PRO A 26 -10.36 11.23 0.06
C PRO A 26 -11.41 10.59 -0.85
N ASN A 27 -11.54 9.24 -0.85
CA ASN A 27 -12.50 8.56 -1.72
C ASN A 27 -13.94 8.97 -1.40
N VAL A 28 -14.27 9.12 -0.11
CA VAL A 28 -15.60 9.52 0.34
C VAL A 28 -15.91 10.98 0.03
N ALA A 29 -14.88 11.81 -0.11
CA ALA A 29 -15.00 13.22 -0.43
C ALA A 29 -15.11 13.52 -1.94
N LEU A 30 -14.91 12.54 -2.83
CA LEU A 30 -14.83 12.75 -4.28
C LEU A 30 -16.03 13.49 -4.87
N PRO A 31 -17.30 13.21 -4.53
CA PRO A 31 -18.43 13.96 -5.09
C PRO A 31 -18.46 15.42 -4.63
N GLU A 32 -18.05 15.72 -3.40
CA GLU A 32 -17.97 17.10 -2.92
C GLU A 32 -16.83 17.85 -3.61
N ILE A 33 -15.66 17.22 -3.77
CA ILE A 33 -14.54 17.74 -4.57
C ILE A 33 -14.99 18.00 -6.01
N GLY A 34 -15.74 17.07 -6.60
CA GLY A 34 -16.27 17.20 -7.96
C GLY A 34 -17.19 18.40 -8.12
N ARG A 35 -18.08 18.62 -7.16
CA ARG A 35 -19.00 19.78 -7.16
C ARG A 35 -18.28 21.09 -6.89
N ASP A 36 -17.40 21.13 -5.89
CA ASP A 36 -16.72 22.36 -5.46
C ASP A 36 -15.67 22.84 -6.50
N LEU A 37 -14.94 21.93 -7.12
CA LEU A 37 -13.90 22.24 -8.10
C LEU A 37 -14.33 22.04 -9.56
N ALA A 38 -15.63 21.77 -9.83
CA ALA A 38 -16.18 21.47 -11.15
C ALA A 38 -15.36 20.40 -11.90
N ALA A 39 -14.96 19.34 -11.18
CA ALA A 39 -14.09 18.28 -11.68
C ALA A 39 -14.89 17.14 -12.31
N ASP A 40 -14.47 16.68 -13.49
CA ASP A 40 -15.01 15.49 -14.13
C ASP A 40 -14.50 14.21 -13.47
N LEU A 41 -15.08 13.06 -13.82
CA LEU A 41 -14.69 11.75 -13.27
C LEU A 41 -13.20 11.45 -13.51
N SER A 42 -12.65 11.85 -14.66
CA SER A 42 -11.24 11.64 -14.97
C SER A 42 -10.33 12.40 -14.00
N MET A 43 -10.68 13.65 -13.66
CA MET A 43 -9.95 14.42 -12.65
C MET A 43 -10.08 13.81 -11.25
N LEU A 44 -11.26 13.30 -10.88
CA LEU A 44 -11.47 12.60 -9.60
C LEU A 44 -10.63 11.32 -9.50
N GLN A 45 -10.53 10.55 -10.60
CA GLN A 45 -9.63 9.41 -10.68
C GLN A 45 -8.17 9.82 -10.48
N TRP A 46 -7.74 10.96 -11.04
CA TRP A 46 -6.40 11.50 -10.83
C TRP A 46 -6.15 11.96 -9.39
N VAL A 47 -7.13 12.50 -8.69
CA VAL A 47 -7.00 12.87 -7.26
C VAL A 47 -6.59 11.65 -6.43
N VAL A 48 -7.15 10.47 -6.70
CA VAL A 48 -6.83 9.24 -5.97
C VAL A 48 -5.59 8.55 -6.55
N SER A 49 -5.60 8.29 -7.87
CA SER A 49 -4.52 7.54 -8.53
C SER A 49 -3.21 8.30 -8.55
N GLY A 50 -3.23 9.64 -8.63
CA GLY A 50 -2.04 10.49 -8.65
C GLY A 50 -1.20 10.34 -7.38
N TYR A 51 -1.83 10.24 -6.22
CA TYR A 51 -1.16 9.97 -4.95
C TYR A 51 -0.51 8.58 -4.94
N ALA A 52 -1.30 7.54 -5.24
CA ALA A 52 -0.82 6.16 -5.23
C ALA A 52 0.30 5.93 -6.26
N LEU A 53 0.15 6.53 -7.44
CA LEU A 53 1.13 6.46 -8.53
C LEU A 53 2.45 7.14 -8.15
N ALA A 54 2.40 8.38 -7.62
CA ALA A 54 3.58 9.10 -7.18
C ALA A 54 4.31 8.38 -6.05
N LEU A 55 3.55 7.80 -5.11
CA LEU A 55 4.08 6.98 -4.02
C LEU A 55 4.74 5.72 -4.58
N ALA A 56 4.11 4.98 -5.50
CA ALA A 56 4.67 3.80 -6.14
C ALA A 56 5.94 4.10 -6.94
N ALA A 57 5.93 5.22 -7.67
CA ALA A 57 7.03 5.64 -8.54
C ALA A 57 8.34 5.90 -7.76
N THR A 58 8.24 6.36 -6.52
CA THR A 58 9.40 6.83 -5.74
C THR A 58 9.69 6.04 -4.47
N LEU A 59 8.86 5.05 -4.13
CA LEU A 59 8.99 4.31 -2.87
C LEU A 59 10.33 3.55 -2.77
N LEU A 60 10.77 2.91 -3.85
CA LEU A 60 12.05 2.20 -3.89
C LEU A 60 13.24 3.17 -3.80
N THR A 61 13.19 4.25 -4.58
CA THR A 61 14.21 5.32 -4.55
C THR A 61 14.29 5.99 -3.18
N GLY A 62 13.13 6.18 -2.51
CA GLY A 62 13.07 6.74 -1.15
C GLY A 62 13.86 5.94 -0.12
N GLY A 63 13.92 4.62 -0.25
CA GLY A 63 14.76 3.75 0.57
C GLY A 63 16.24 4.01 0.36
N THR A 64 16.69 4.06 -0.89
CA THR A 64 18.09 4.38 -1.24
C THR A 64 18.49 5.78 -0.77
N LEU A 65 17.59 6.77 -0.91
CA LEU A 65 17.83 8.12 -0.40
C LEU A 65 18.03 8.13 1.13
N ALA A 66 17.22 7.36 1.87
CA ALA A 66 17.33 7.26 3.32
C ALA A 66 18.67 6.63 3.75
N ASP A 67 19.14 5.62 3.04
CA ASP A 67 20.41 4.97 3.32
C ASP A 67 21.62 5.86 2.98
N LEU A 68 21.55 6.67 1.90
CA LEU A 68 22.60 7.59 1.45
C LEU A 68 22.69 8.86 2.32
N PHE A 69 21.57 9.57 2.47
CA PHE A 69 21.55 10.91 3.08
C PHE A 69 21.29 10.90 4.58
N GLY A 70 20.90 9.75 5.11
CA GLY A 70 20.58 9.57 6.53
C GLY A 70 19.08 9.42 6.76
N ARG A 71 18.71 8.36 7.46
CA ARG A 71 17.33 7.92 7.68
C ARG A 71 16.47 8.95 8.40
N ARG A 72 17.03 9.61 9.43
CA ARG A 72 16.34 10.68 10.15
C ARG A 72 16.13 11.92 9.28
N ARG A 73 17.16 12.36 8.55
CA ARG A 73 17.07 13.55 7.68
C ARG A 73 16.03 13.36 6.58
N VAL A 74 16.06 12.20 5.94
CA VAL A 74 15.15 11.84 4.86
C VAL A 74 13.72 11.69 5.39
N PHE A 75 13.52 11.11 6.58
CA PHE A 75 12.22 11.06 7.25
C PHE A 75 11.66 12.46 7.55
N LEU A 76 12.49 13.36 8.10
CA LEU A 76 12.10 14.75 8.38
C LEU A 76 11.73 15.52 7.10
N ALA A 77 12.54 15.36 6.04
CA ALA A 77 12.24 15.97 4.74
C ALA A 77 10.93 15.44 4.15
N GLY A 78 10.71 14.11 4.23
CA GLY A 78 9.46 13.48 3.81
C GLY A 78 8.25 13.99 4.59
N MET A 79 8.36 14.09 5.93
CA MET A 79 7.29 14.59 6.79
C MET A 79 6.99 16.07 6.52
N ALA A 80 8.02 16.92 6.39
CA ALA A 80 7.84 18.33 6.06
C ALA A 80 7.23 18.50 4.66
N GLY A 81 7.74 17.77 3.66
CA GLY A 81 7.18 17.76 2.31
C GLY A 81 5.73 17.30 2.28
N PHE A 82 5.39 16.25 3.05
CA PHE A 82 4.03 15.75 3.18
C PHE A 82 3.09 16.81 3.80
N ALA A 83 3.53 17.49 4.86
CA ALA A 83 2.75 18.58 5.47
C ALA A 83 2.52 19.76 4.51
N VAL A 84 3.56 20.17 3.77
CA VAL A 84 3.44 21.24 2.76
C VAL A 84 2.51 20.84 1.63
N ALA A 85 2.64 19.62 1.12
CA ALA A 85 1.77 19.11 0.07
C ALA A 85 0.32 18.95 0.55
N SER A 86 0.10 18.51 1.80
CA SER A 86 -1.23 18.45 2.41
C SER A 86 -1.85 19.85 2.56
N ALA A 87 -1.05 20.85 2.98
CA ALA A 87 -1.52 22.25 3.01
C ALA A 87 -1.88 22.74 1.60
N ALA A 88 -1.09 22.41 0.57
CA ALA A 88 -1.40 22.75 -0.81
C ALA A 88 -2.70 22.08 -1.29
N CYS A 89 -2.96 20.82 -0.90
CA CYS A 89 -4.21 20.14 -1.18
C CYS A 89 -5.41 20.82 -0.48
N ALA A 90 -5.27 21.17 0.81
CA ALA A 90 -6.33 21.85 1.56
C ALA A 90 -6.69 23.23 0.97
N LEU A 91 -5.71 23.92 0.38
CA LEU A 91 -5.86 25.24 -0.20
C LEU A 91 -6.08 25.20 -1.72
N ALA A 92 -6.25 24.04 -2.34
CA ALA A 92 -6.35 23.89 -3.78
C ALA A 92 -7.55 24.64 -4.36
N PRO A 93 -7.33 25.61 -5.28
CA PRO A 93 -8.41 26.37 -5.90
C PRO A 93 -9.01 25.70 -7.13
N THR A 94 -8.35 24.68 -7.68
CA THR A 94 -8.79 23.93 -8.88
C THR A 94 -8.49 22.45 -8.74
N ALA A 95 -9.22 21.62 -9.49
CA ALA A 95 -8.98 20.16 -9.51
C ALA A 95 -7.55 19.81 -9.92
N LEU A 96 -6.97 20.54 -10.91
CA LEU A 96 -5.59 20.33 -11.32
C LEU A 96 -4.60 20.63 -10.18
N ALA A 97 -4.81 21.74 -9.46
CA ALA A 97 -3.98 22.09 -8.30
C ALA A 97 -4.04 20.98 -7.21
N LEU A 98 -5.23 20.43 -6.97
CA LEU A 98 -5.41 19.31 -6.06
C LEU A 98 -4.67 18.06 -6.56
N VAL A 99 -4.76 17.70 -7.83
CA VAL A 99 -4.05 16.55 -8.42
C VAL A 99 -2.53 16.72 -8.28
N VAL A 100 -2.00 17.92 -8.57
CA VAL A 100 -0.56 18.21 -8.40
C VAL A 100 -0.15 18.11 -6.92
N GLY A 101 -0.97 18.67 -6.01
CA GLY A 101 -0.77 18.53 -4.57
C GLY A 101 -0.77 17.07 -4.12
N ARG A 102 -1.69 16.25 -4.62
CA ARG A 102 -1.76 14.80 -4.36
C ARG A 102 -0.51 14.06 -4.85
N ALA A 103 -0.02 14.40 -6.05
CA ALA A 103 1.23 13.83 -6.55
C ALA A 103 2.42 14.21 -5.65
N ALA A 104 2.54 15.50 -5.27
CA ALA A 104 3.58 15.95 -4.34
C ALA A 104 3.48 15.26 -2.96
N GLN A 105 2.25 15.07 -2.45
CA GLN A 105 1.98 14.35 -1.22
C GLN A 105 2.39 12.87 -1.33
N GLY A 106 2.15 12.22 -2.48
CA GLY A 106 2.60 10.85 -2.76
C GLY A 106 4.13 10.72 -2.80
N LEU A 107 4.84 11.66 -3.45
CA LEU A 107 6.31 11.71 -3.48
C LEU A 107 6.90 11.83 -2.07
N ALA A 108 6.40 12.79 -1.29
CA ALA A 108 6.84 13.01 0.09
C ALA A 108 6.49 11.79 0.98
N GLY A 109 5.32 11.21 0.76
CA GLY A 109 4.86 10.02 1.44
C GLY A 109 5.73 8.79 1.17
N ALA A 110 6.22 8.62 -0.05
CA ALA A 110 7.14 7.52 -0.39
C ALA A 110 8.44 7.58 0.41
N VAL A 111 9.02 8.77 0.50
CA VAL A 111 10.23 9.03 1.26
C VAL A 111 10.01 8.82 2.76
N LEU A 112 8.85 9.27 3.27
CA LEU A 112 8.44 9.10 4.66
C LEU A 112 8.22 7.61 5.01
N LEU A 113 7.51 6.87 4.17
CA LEU A 113 7.16 5.47 4.40
C LEU A 113 8.41 4.55 4.35
N SER A 114 9.28 4.75 3.35
CA SER A 114 10.50 3.94 3.20
C SER A 114 11.48 4.14 4.36
N SER A 115 11.64 5.38 4.85
CA SER A 115 12.51 5.69 5.99
C SER A 115 11.92 5.24 7.34
N SER A 116 10.59 5.14 7.46
CA SER A 116 9.88 4.73 8.68
C SER A 116 10.31 3.36 9.19
N LEU A 117 10.27 2.35 8.32
CA LEU A 117 10.67 0.98 8.69
C LEU A 117 12.15 0.88 9.02
N ALA A 118 13.01 1.63 8.30
CA ALA A 118 14.45 1.65 8.54
C ALA A 118 14.80 2.24 9.92
N LEU A 119 14.08 3.29 10.35
CA LEU A 119 14.25 3.89 11.69
C LEU A 119 13.80 2.93 12.80
N LEU A 120 12.70 2.22 12.63
CA LEU A 120 12.26 1.20 13.60
C LEU A 120 13.25 0.04 13.68
N ALA A 121 13.72 -0.45 12.54
CA ALA A 121 14.67 -1.56 12.48
C ALA A 121 16.00 -1.24 13.19
N GLN A 122 16.40 0.04 13.19
CA GLN A 122 17.63 0.53 13.83
C GLN A 122 17.49 0.70 15.34
N ASP A 123 16.39 1.30 15.81
CA ASP A 123 16.25 1.66 17.24
C ASP A 123 15.82 0.46 18.10
N PHE A 124 15.31 -0.61 17.49
CA PHE A 124 14.81 -1.78 18.18
C PHE A 124 15.56 -3.04 17.78
N ALA A 125 15.83 -3.92 18.77
CA ALA A 125 16.50 -5.20 18.57
C ALA A 125 15.74 -6.33 19.29
N GLY A 126 15.94 -7.58 18.87
CA GLY A 126 15.34 -8.77 19.48
C GLY A 126 13.81 -8.71 19.56
N SER A 127 13.25 -9.09 20.70
CA SER A 127 11.79 -9.11 20.92
C SER A 127 11.15 -7.72 20.88
N ASP A 128 11.88 -6.65 21.23
CA ASP A 128 11.40 -5.28 21.15
C ASP A 128 11.20 -4.85 19.68
N ARG A 129 12.05 -5.32 18.75
CA ARG A 129 11.89 -5.09 17.30
C ARG A 129 10.60 -5.73 16.77
N ALA A 130 10.34 -6.98 17.15
CA ALA A 130 9.12 -7.67 16.75
C ALA A 130 7.86 -6.92 17.24
N ARG A 131 7.88 -6.42 18.49
CA ARG A 131 6.79 -5.62 19.06
C ARG A 131 6.61 -4.28 18.34
N ALA A 132 7.71 -3.56 18.03
CA ALA A 132 7.66 -2.27 17.34
C ALA A 132 7.10 -2.42 15.92
N LEU A 133 7.56 -3.43 15.17
CA LEU A 133 7.04 -3.75 13.84
C LEU A 133 5.58 -4.21 13.88
N GLY A 134 5.19 -4.97 14.92
CA GLY A 134 3.80 -5.37 15.14
C GLY A 134 2.87 -4.17 15.39
N LEU A 135 3.29 -3.19 16.20
CA LEU A 135 2.54 -1.97 16.44
C LEU A 135 2.47 -1.08 15.19
N TRP A 136 3.55 -1.00 14.42
CA TRP A 136 3.55 -0.31 13.14
C TRP A 136 2.57 -0.97 12.15
N ALA A 137 2.59 -2.30 12.04
CA ALA A 137 1.66 -3.04 11.19
C ALA A 137 0.19 -2.86 11.64
N ALA A 138 -0.06 -2.81 12.96
CA ALA A 138 -1.37 -2.51 13.49
C ALA A 138 -1.82 -1.08 13.12
N THR A 139 -0.90 -0.09 13.16
CA THR A 139 -1.19 1.28 12.70
C THR A 139 -1.58 1.30 11.22
N VAL A 140 -0.87 0.56 10.38
CA VAL A 140 -1.22 0.40 8.95
C VAL A 140 -2.64 -0.15 8.78
N ALA A 141 -2.97 -1.21 9.51
CA ALA A 141 -4.30 -1.84 9.44
C ALA A 141 -5.40 -0.89 9.92
N VAL A 142 -5.18 -0.19 11.04
CA VAL A 142 -6.13 0.79 11.59
C VAL A 142 -6.33 1.96 10.63
N ALA A 143 -5.27 2.49 10.01
CA ALA A 143 -5.37 3.59 9.07
C ALA A 143 -6.25 3.24 7.86
N PHE A 144 -6.08 2.05 7.27
CA PHE A 144 -6.96 1.59 6.20
C PHE A 144 -8.40 1.33 6.67
N ALA A 145 -8.57 0.88 7.92
CA ALA A 145 -9.89 0.60 8.49
C ALA A 145 -10.68 1.88 8.78
N VAL A 146 -10.02 2.89 9.32
CA VAL A 146 -10.65 4.12 9.80
C VAL A 146 -10.74 5.18 8.68
N GLY A 147 -9.90 5.08 7.65
CA GLY A 147 -9.81 6.08 6.57
C GLY A 147 -11.15 6.53 5.98
N PRO A 148 -12.01 5.61 5.50
CA PRO A 148 -13.31 6.01 4.94
C PRO A 148 -14.21 6.71 5.95
N LEU A 149 -14.22 6.28 7.21
CA LEU A 149 -15.00 6.91 8.28
C LEU A 149 -14.47 8.30 8.63
N GLU A 150 -13.15 8.45 8.78
CA GLU A 150 -12.50 9.75 8.99
C GLU A 150 -12.83 10.71 7.84
N GLY A 151 -12.65 10.25 6.59
CA GLY A 151 -12.98 11.02 5.41
C GLY A 151 -14.44 11.45 5.38
N GLY A 152 -15.36 10.57 5.76
CA GLY A 152 -16.79 10.86 5.85
C GLY A 152 -17.10 11.94 6.89
N ILE A 153 -16.66 11.73 8.13
CA ILE A 153 -16.91 12.67 9.24
C ILE A 153 -16.32 14.05 8.94
N LEU A 154 -15.06 14.10 8.46
CA LEU A 154 -14.41 15.39 8.16
C LEU A 154 -15.09 16.12 7.00
N THR A 155 -15.48 15.37 5.95
CA THR A 155 -16.15 15.94 4.79
C THR A 155 -17.51 16.51 5.18
N GLU A 156 -18.31 15.80 5.94
CA GLU A 156 -19.64 16.23 6.35
C GLU A 156 -19.60 17.39 7.36
N ALA A 157 -18.67 17.37 8.31
CA ALA A 157 -18.62 18.37 9.38
C ALA A 157 -17.90 19.66 8.99
N LEU A 158 -16.83 19.58 8.17
CA LEU A 158 -15.90 20.67 7.92
C LEU A 158 -15.57 20.86 6.42
N GLY A 159 -16.12 20.00 5.55
CA GLY A 159 -15.81 19.96 4.12
C GLY A 159 -14.55 19.16 3.80
N TRP A 160 -14.42 18.75 2.54
CA TRP A 160 -13.34 17.86 2.05
C TRP A 160 -11.92 18.37 2.33
N ARG A 161 -11.74 19.70 2.41
CA ARG A 161 -10.44 20.33 2.71
C ARG A 161 -9.91 19.95 4.09
N ALA A 162 -10.78 19.64 5.03
CA ALA A 162 -10.43 19.24 6.38
C ALA A 162 -9.61 17.94 6.43
N ILE A 163 -9.82 17.01 5.49
CA ILE A 163 -9.04 15.77 5.37
C ILE A 163 -7.54 16.11 5.30
N PHE A 164 -7.18 17.05 4.44
CA PHE A 164 -5.79 17.46 4.25
C PHE A 164 -5.29 18.41 5.35
N ALA A 165 -6.18 19.19 5.96
CA ALA A 165 -5.83 20.07 7.07
C ALA A 165 -5.44 19.28 8.34
N VAL A 166 -6.10 18.15 8.61
CA VAL A 166 -5.76 17.22 9.71
C VAL A 166 -4.37 16.66 9.53
N ASP A 167 -3.94 16.33 8.32
CA ASP A 167 -2.57 15.90 8.05
C ASP A 167 -1.53 16.91 8.53
N VAL A 168 -1.77 18.18 8.21
CA VAL A 168 -0.90 19.28 8.65
C VAL A 168 -0.91 19.39 10.17
N ALA A 169 -2.09 19.31 10.79
CA ALA A 169 -2.25 19.40 12.24
C ALA A 169 -1.52 18.26 12.98
N VAL A 170 -1.42 17.09 12.39
CA VAL A 170 -0.67 15.95 12.96
C VAL A 170 0.82 16.04 12.63
N ALA A 171 1.19 16.40 11.40
CA ALA A 171 2.59 16.47 10.99
C ALA A 171 3.38 17.56 11.71
N LEU A 172 2.78 18.73 11.95
CA LEU A 172 3.44 19.87 12.60
C LEU A 172 4.01 19.54 14.00
N PRO A 173 3.26 18.94 14.95
CA PRO A 173 3.83 18.55 16.26
C PRO A 173 4.78 17.34 16.15
N CYS A 174 4.60 16.46 15.15
CA CYS A 174 5.49 15.33 14.94
C CYS A 174 6.89 15.76 14.48
N LEU A 175 7.04 16.86 13.73
CA LEU A 175 8.35 17.36 13.28
C LEU A 175 9.34 17.66 14.42
N PRO A 176 9.02 18.53 15.40
CA PRO A 176 9.94 18.78 16.53
C PRO A 176 10.17 17.54 17.38
N LEU A 177 9.18 16.67 17.55
CA LEU A 177 9.35 15.40 18.25
C LEU A 177 10.33 14.49 17.52
N ALA A 178 10.22 14.40 16.17
CA ALA A 178 11.15 13.65 15.33
C ALA A 178 12.58 14.22 15.42
N VAL A 179 12.73 15.56 15.35
CA VAL A 179 14.03 16.22 15.49
C VAL A 179 14.68 15.88 16.83
N ARG A 180 13.91 15.84 17.92
CA ARG A 180 14.42 15.63 19.27
C ARG A 180 14.72 14.17 19.59
N HIS A 181 13.96 13.22 19.04
CA HIS A 181 13.98 11.83 19.51
C HIS A 181 14.56 10.84 18.53
N LEU A 182 14.44 11.08 17.21
CA LEU A 182 15.01 10.17 16.22
C LEU A 182 16.54 10.26 16.17
N ARG A 183 17.19 9.11 16.01
CA ARG A 183 18.64 9.02 15.84
C ARG A 183 18.99 9.01 14.37
N GLU A 184 20.08 9.69 14.02
CA GLU A 184 20.60 9.63 12.66
C GLU A 184 21.36 8.32 12.44
N SER A 185 21.18 7.74 11.25
CA SER A 185 22.00 6.63 10.76
C SER A 185 22.05 6.65 9.25
N ARG A 186 23.07 6.01 8.72
CA ARG A 186 23.32 5.80 7.30
C ARG A 186 23.77 4.37 7.10
N ASP A 187 23.59 3.86 5.90
CA ASP A 187 24.28 2.64 5.48
C ASP A 187 25.64 3.02 4.91
N PRO A 188 26.76 2.59 5.52
CA PRO A 188 28.10 2.90 5.01
C PRO A 188 28.37 2.26 3.63
N ASN A 189 27.60 1.27 3.22
CA ASN A 189 27.72 0.59 1.93
C ASN A 189 26.78 1.17 0.85
N ALA A 190 25.91 2.12 1.20
CA ALA A 190 25.05 2.78 0.22
C ALA A 190 25.92 3.61 -0.74
N SER A 191 25.71 3.44 -2.04
CA SER A 191 26.61 4.01 -3.06
C SER A 191 25.98 5.13 -3.88
N THR A 192 24.99 4.83 -4.70
CA THR A 192 24.39 5.79 -5.66
C THR A 192 22.90 5.54 -5.81
N VAL A 193 22.16 6.59 -6.22
CA VAL A 193 20.75 6.45 -6.63
C VAL A 193 20.68 6.06 -8.09
N ASP A 194 19.90 5.06 -8.42
CA ASP A 194 19.61 4.70 -9.80
C ASP A 194 18.57 5.67 -10.40
N TRP A 195 19.04 6.83 -10.88
CA TRP A 195 18.17 7.82 -11.52
C TRP A 195 17.59 7.36 -12.86
N ARG A 196 18.30 6.47 -13.58
CA ARG A 196 17.84 5.94 -14.86
C ARG A 196 16.71 4.95 -14.67
N GLY A 197 16.85 4.02 -13.71
CA GLY A 197 15.78 3.12 -13.30
C GLY A 197 14.58 3.89 -12.75
N THR A 198 14.81 4.86 -11.85
CA THR A 198 13.75 5.72 -11.29
C THR A 198 12.98 6.46 -12.39
N ALA A 199 13.66 7.07 -13.37
CA ALA A 199 13.02 7.83 -14.44
C ALA A 199 12.21 6.92 -15.37
N THR A 200 12.81 5.81 -15.86
CA THR A 200 12.12 4.87 -16.77
C THR A 200 10.92 4.21 -16.11
N TRP A 201 11.03 3.82 -14.85
CA TRP A 201 9.93 3.28 -14.05
C TRP A 201 8.80 4.29 -13.85
N SER A 202 9.14 5.50 -13.34
CA SER A 202 8.14 6.52 -12.97
C SER A 202 7.38 7.04 -14.19
N VAL A 203 8.09 7.36 -15.27
CA VAL A 203 7.46 7.86 -16.51
C VAL A 203 6.67 6.74 -17.20
N GLY A 204 7.19 5.51 -17.21
CA GLY A 204 6.48 4.35 -17.75
C GLY A 204 5.17 4.09 -17.04
N LEU A 205 5.16 4.09 -15.69
CA LEU A 205 3.93 3.96 -14.89
C LEU A 205 2.95 5.11 -15.14
N PHE A 206 3.45 6.35 -15.17
CA PHE A 206 2.62 7.53 -15.43
C PHE A 206 1.90 7.43 -16.78
N LEU A 207 2.63 7.11 -17.84
CA LEU A 207 2.04 6.98 -19.18
C LEU A 207 1.02 5.84 -19.26
N GLY A 208 1.29 4.71 -18.59
CA GLY A 208 0.35 3.60 -18.52
C GLY A 208 -0.97 3.97 -17.82
N VAL A 209 -0.89 4.59 -16.65
CA VAL A 209 -2.07 5.05 -15.90
C VAL A 209 -2.79 6.17 -16.64
N PHE A 210 -2.05 7.09 -17.29
CA PHE A 210 -2.63 8.14 -18.13
C PHE A 210 -3.43 7.56 -19.30
N ALA A 211 -2.89 6.57 -20.00
CA ALA A 211 -3.59 5.90 -21.08
C ALA A 211 -4.89 5.23 -20.60
N LEU A 212 -4.87 4.60 -19.43
CA LEU A 212 -6.06 3.96 -18.83
C LEU A 212 -7.14 4.98 -18.44
N ILE A 213 -6.78 6.05 -17.73
CA ILE A 213 -7.74 7.07 -17.26
C ILE A 213 -8.33 7.85 -18.44
N ARG A 214 -7.50 8.22 -19.43
CA ARG A 214 -7.95 9.06 -20.54
C ARG A 214 -8.50 8.28 -21.73
N GLY A 215 -8.22 6.98 -21.81
CA GLY A 215 -8.65 6.13 -22.93
C GLY A 215 -10.15 6.09 -23.14
N GLY A 216 -10.93 6.02 -22.06
CA GLY A 216 -12.40 6.05 -22.11
C GLY A 216 -12.97 7.41 -22.50
N VAL A 217 -12.26 8.51 -22.27
CA VAL A 217 -12.71 9.89 -22.55
C VAL A 217 -12.30 10.32 -23.96
N VAL A 218 -11.03 10.11 -24.32
CA VAL A 218 -10.44 10.57 -25.61
C VAL A 218 -10.66 9.56 -26.72
N GLY A 219 -10.93 8.30 -26.35
CA GLY A 219 -11.05 7.17 -27.26
C GLY A 219 -9.78 6.33 -27.33
N TRP A 220 -9.94 5.02 -27.22
CA TRP A 220 -8.84 4.03 -27.21
C TRP A 220 -8.00 4.02 -28.49
N GLY A 221 -8.59 4.41 -29.64
CA GLY A 221 -7.91 4.54 -30.94
C GLY A 221 -7.19 5.86 -31.13
N SER A 222 -7.23 6.79 -30.19
CA SER A 222 -6.56 8.08 -30.29
C SER A 222 -5.04 7.93 -30.31
N THR A 223 -4.38 8.69 -31.19
CA THR A 223 -2.90 8.70 -31.31
C THR A 223 -2.23 9.00 -29.96
N VAL A 224 -2.80 9.90 -29.15
CA VAL A 224 -2.28 10.23 -27.81
C VAL A 224 -2.31 9.01 -26.88
N ILE A 225 -3.41 8.28 -26.88
CA ILE A 225 -3.58 7.10 -26.02
C ILE A 225 -2.67 5.96 -26.48
N LEU A 226 -2.64 5.69 -27.79
CA LEU A 226 -1.78 4.65 -28.36
C LEU A 226 -0.30 4.98 -28.14
N ALA A 227 0.11 6.24 -28.35
CA ALA A 227 1.49 6.69 -28.10
C ALA A 227 1.85 6.58 -26.61
N SER A 228 0.93 6.94 -25.70
CA SER A 228 1.14 6.81 -24.26
C SER A 228 1.27 5.34 -23.84
N ALA A 229 0.43 4.45 -24.35
CA ALA A 229 0.51 3.02 -24.06
C ALA A 229 1.80 2.38 -24.61
N ALA A 230 2.17 2.73 -25.85
CA ALA A 230 3.42 2.28 -26.46
C ALA A 230 4.65 2.83 -25.71
N GLY A 231 4.63 4.11 -25.32
CA GLY A 231 5.66 4.74 -24.51
C GLY A 231 5.79 4.08 -23.12
N ALA A 232 4.66 3.76 -22.47
CA ALA A 232 4.65 3.01 -21.22
C ALA A 232 5.34 1.64 -21.37
N ALA A 233 4.94 0.87 -22.38
CA ALA A 233 5.52 -0.45 -22.64
C ALA A 233 7.02 -0.36 -22.94
N ALA A 234 7.44 0.60 -23.76
CA ALA A 234 8.84 0.83 -24.12
C ALA A 234 9.68 1.23 -22.91
N LEU A 235 9.18 2.16 -22.05
CA LEU A 235 9.91 2.62 -20.87
C LEU A 235 9.97 1.55 -19.78
N LEU A 236 8.91 0.75 -19.56
CA LEU A 236 8.95 -0.36 -18.63
C LEU A 236 9.87 -1.49 -19.11
N ALA A 237 9.94 -1.74 -20.43
CA ALA A 237 10.93 -2.66 -21.01
C ALA A 237 12.35 -2.10 -20.84
N ALA A 238 12.55 -0.80 -21.10
CA ALA A 238 13.83 -0.12 -20.87
C ALA A 238 14.25 -0.18 -19.40
N PHE A 239 13.32 -0.01 -18.46
CA PHE A 239 13.56 -0.19 -17.03
C PHE A 239 14.15 -1.56 -16.71
N VAL A 240 13.56 -2.65 -17.23
CA VAL A 240 14.10 -4.00 -17.03
C VAL A 240 15.53 -4.14 -17.60
N VAL A 241 15.83 -3.50 -18.74
CA VAL A 241 17.18 -3.52 -19.32
C VAL A 241 18.16 -2.71 -18.49
N VAL A 242 17.73 -1.54 -17.98
CA VAL A 242 18.56 -0.67 -17.12
C VAL A 242 18.90 -1.42 -15.82
N GLU A 243 17.90 -1.96 -15.11
CA GLU A 243 18.09 -2.69 -13.86
C GLU A 243 19.01 -3.91 -14.00
N ARG A 244 18.99 -4.60 -15.15
CA ARG A 244 19.90 -5.73 -15.42
C ARG A 244 21.34 -5.31 -15.62
N ARG A 245 21.60 -4.05 -16.01
CA ARG A 245 22.92 -3.51 -16.31
C ARG A 245 23.48 -2.64 -15.21
N GLU A 246 22.60 -2.14 -14.33
CA GLU A 246 23.00 -1.24 -13.26
C GLU A 246 23.75 -2.02 -12.15
N ARG A 247 24.84 -1.44 -11.66
CA ARG A 247 25.65 -2.05 -10.60
C ARG A 247 24.94 -2.03 -9.25
N TYR A 248 24.12 -1.00 -9.03
CA TYR A 248 23.33 -0.79 -7.80
C TYR A 248 21.88 -0.51 -8.17
N PRO A 249 21.17 -1.55 -8.63
CA PRO A 249 19.79 -1.41 -9.09
C PRO A 249 18.87 -1.01 -7.93
N MET A 250 17.85 -0.17 -8.22
CA MET A 250 16.83 0.12 -7.22
C MET A 250 15.92 -1.08 -6.97
N LEU A 251 15.78 -1.97 -7.96
CA LEU A 251 15.01 -3.20 -7.93
C LEU A 251 15.89 -4.38 -8.35
N ASP A 252 16.29 -5.22 -7.38
CA ASP A 252 17.00 -6.45 -7.71
C ASP A 252 16.05 -7.45 -8.42
N LEU A 253 16.12 -7.49 -9.75
CA LEU A 253 15.32 -8.40 -10.58
C LEU A 253 15.61 -9.88 -10.26
N GLY A 254 16.75 -10.19 -9.62
CA GLY A 254 17.08 -11.55 -9.16
C GLY A 254 16.08 -12.07 -8.12
N LEU A 255 15.40 -11.20 -7.39
CA LEU A 255 14.33 -11.58 -6.45
C LEU A 255 13.18 -12.31 -7.16
N PHE A 256 12.86 -11.91 -8.39
CA PHE A 256 11.78 -12.50 -9.18
C PHE A 256 12.17 -13.87 -9.80
N ALA A 257 13.44 -14.27 -9.74
CA ALA A 257 13.85 -15.63 -10.08
C ALA A 257 13.30 -16.65 -9.08
N THR A 258 12.98 -16.21 -7.85
CA THR A 258 12.29 -17.04 -6.86
C THR A 258 10.79 -17.03 -7.14
N PRO A 259 10.19 -18.20 -7.52
CA PRO A 259 8.77 -18.23 -7.90
C PRO A 259 7.84 -17.71 -6.81
N THR A 260 8.12 -17.99 -5.54
CA THR A 260 7.32 -17.50 -4.41
C THR A 260 7.36 -15.98 -4.29
N PHE A 261 8.50 -15.33 -4.53
CA PHE A 261 8.57 -13.86 -4.52
C PHE A 261 7.77 -13.24 -5.66
N ALA A 262 7.91 -13.78 -6.88
CA ALA A 262 7.13 -13.34 -8.04
C ALA A 262 5.63 -13.53 -7.83
N GLY A 263 5.22 -14.70 -7.31
CA GLY A 263 3.83 -15.00 -6.98
C GLY A 263 3.24 -14.07 -5.92
N ALA A 264 3.98 -13.77 -4.86
CA ALA A 264 3.57 -12.82 -3.82
C ALA A 264 3.43 -11.39 -4.37
N SER A 265 4.38 -10.94 -5.21
CA SER A 265 4.35 -9.62 -5.82
C SER A 265 3.16 -9.46 -6.78
N LEU A 266 2.87 -10.45 -7.62
CA LEU A 266 1.69 -10.44 -8.48
C LEU A 266 0.38 -10.52 -7.67
N ALA A 267 0.35 -11.35 -6.63
CA ALA A 267 -0.82 -11.47 -5.77
C ALA A 267 -1.16 -10.14 -5.08
N VAL A 268 -0.17 -9.41 -4.53
CA VAL A 268 -0.43 -8.12 -3.89
C VAL A 268 -0.86 -7.05 -4.89
N LEU A 269 -0.30 -7.04 -6.09
CA LEU A 269 -0.69 -6.11 -7.16
C LEU A 269 -2.16 -6.31 -7.55
N ILE A 270 -2.54 -7.55 -7.86
CA ILE A 270 -3.91 -7.91 -8.26
C ILE A 270 -4.88 -7.65 -7.11
N MET A 271 -4.55 -8.13 -5.90
CA MET A 271 -5.38 -7.95 -4.71
C MET A 271 -5.63 -6.46 -4.42
N ALA A 272 -4.59 -5.64 -4.44
CA ALA A 272 -4.72 -4.22 -4.16
C ALA A 272 -5.54 -3.50 -5.23
N GLY A 273 -5.29 -3.74 -6.51
CA GLY A 273 -6.05 -3.12 -7.60
C GLY A 273 -7.52 -3.50 -7.61
N CYS A 274 -7.79 -4.79 -7.48
CA CYS A 274 -9.15 -5.34 -7.53
C CYS A 274 -9.93 -5.19 -6.22
N SER A 275 -9.30 -4.78 -5.13
CA SER A 275 -10.00 -4.41 -3.91
C SER A 275 -10.22 -2.90 -3.83
N PHE A 276 -9.17 -2.08 -3.95
CA PHE A 276 -9.30 -0.62 -3.84
C PHE A 276 -10.00 0.03 -5.03
N GLY A 277 -9.83 -0.52 -6.25
CA GLY A 277 -10.50 0.01 -7.44
C GLY A 277 -12.02 0.04 -7.30
N PRO A 278 -12.71 -1.11 -7.08
CA PRO A 278 -14.16 -1.14 -6.91
C PRO A 278 -14.65 -0.27 -5.76
N PHE A 279 -13.87 -0.14 -4.66
CA PHE A 279 -14.27 0.67 -3.51
C PHE A 279 -14.44 2.15 -3.82
N VAL A 280 -13.65 2.71 -4.74
CA VAL A 280 -13.83 4.09 -5.19
C VAL A 280 -15.20 4.25 -5.84
N TYR A 281 -15.55 3.35 -6.75
CA TYR A 281 -16.83 3.41 -7.48
C TYR A 281 -18.01 3.02 -6.61
N LEU A 282 -17.84 2.08 -5.67
CA LEU A 282 -18.86 1.73 -4.68
C LEU A 282 -19.17 2.91 -3.75
N THR A 283 -18.15 3.67 -3.35
CA THR A 283 -18.33 4.91 -2.59
C THR A 283 -19.16 5.92 -3.37
N LEU A 284 -18.85 6.13 -4.67
CA LEU A 284 -19.62 7.01 -5.53
C LEU A 284 -21.06 6.53 -5.69
N PHE A 285 -21.28 5.23 -5.83
CA PHE A 285 -22.62 4.63 -5.92
C PHE A 285 -23.46 4.91 -4.66
N LEU A 286 -22.89 4.69 -3.47
CA LEU A 286 -23.60 4.92 -2.21
C LEU A 286 -23.93 6.40 -1.98
N LEU A 287 -23.05 7.31 -2.37
CA LEU A 287 -23.27 8.75 -2.29
C LEU A 287 -24.34 9.21 -3.30
N ASP A 288 -24.34 8.65 -4.51
CA ASP A 288 -25.37 8.93 -5.53
C ASP A 288 -26.74 8.38 -5.12
N ALA A 289 -26.77 7.27 -4.36
CA ALA A 289 -27.98 6.73 -3.75
C ALA A 289 -28.53 7.57 -2.59
N GLY A 290 -27.86 8.68 -2.23
CA GLY A 290 -28.32 9.65 -1.22
C GLY A 290 -27.75 9.44 0.18
N ALA A 291 -26.81 8.51 0.38
CA ALA A 291 -26.13 8.37 1.66
C ALA A 291 -25.22 9.59 1.94
N SER A 292 -25.16 10.04 3.20
CA SER A 292 -24.20 11.07 3.60
C SER A 292 -22.77 10.52 3.61
N PRO A 293 -21.74 11.37 3.50
CA PRO A 293 -20.34 10.94 3.58
C PRO A 293 -20.02 10.11 4.83
N THR A 294 -20.55 10.48 5.99
CA THR A 294 -20.38 9.71 7.24
C THR A 294 -21.08 8.36 7.16
N GLU A 295 -22.30 8.31 6.62
CA GLU A 295 -23.01 7.05 6.43
C GLU A 295 -22.25 6.09 5.52
N VAL A 296 -21.69 6.59 4.40
CA VAL A 296 -20.84 5.76 3.51
C VAL A 296 -19.62 5.22 4.26
N GLY A 297 -18.95 6.05 5.05
CA GLY A 297 -17.86 5.60 5.91
C GLY A 297 -18.27 4.47 6.85
N LEU A 298 -19.44 4.58 7.49
CA LEU A 298 -20.00 3.56 8.37
C LEU A 298 -20.44 2.30 7.60
N GLN A 299 -21.06 2.46 6.43
CA GLN A 299 -21.50 1.34 5.58
C GLN A 299 -20.33 0.51 5.04
N LEU A 300 -19.16 1.12 4.83
CA LEU A 300 -17.93 0.42 4.41
C LEU A 300 -17.13 -0.16 5.59
N MET A 301 -17.40 0.26 6.83
CA MET A 301 -16.71 -0.20 8.03
C MET A 301 -16.70 -1.73 8.23
N PRO A 302 -17.79 -2.49 7.91
CA PRO A 302 -17.80 -3.94 8.08
C PRO A 302 -16.66 -4.66 7.38
N LEU A 303 -16.23 -4.19 6.21
CA LEU A 303 -15.05 -4.72 5.51
C LEU A 303 -13.78 -4.53 6.33
N SER A 304 -13.56 -3.32 6.81
CA SER A 304 -12.35 -2.96 7.54
C SER A 304 -12.27 -3.67 8.89
N VAL A 305 -13.41 -3.77 9.60
CA VAL A 305 -13.52 -4.50 10.87
C VAL A 305 -13.26 -5.99 10.65
N ALA A 306 -13.86 -6.60 9.62
CA ALA A 306 -13.63 -8.01 9.30
C ALA A 306 -12.15 -8.26 8.94
N ALA A 307 -11.53 -7.37 8.14
CA ALA A 307 -10.11 -7.47 7.80
C ALA A 307 -9.21 -7.36 9.04
N PHE A 308 -9.48 -6.41 9.93
CA PHE A 308 -8.74 -6.23 11.17
C PHE A 308 -8.87 -7.45 12.09
N VAL A 309 -10.11 -7.90 12.36
CA VAL A 309 -10.38 -9.06 13.23
C VAL A 309 -9.68 -10.31 12.71
N VAL A 310 -9.80 -10.61 11.42
CA VAL A 310 -9.16 -11.80 10.83
C VAL A 310 -7.64 -11.65 10.80
N SER A 311 -7.10 -10.45 10.57
CA SER A 311 -5.65 -10.22 10.60
C SER A 311 -5.07 -10.42 12.00
N VAL A 312 -5.75 -9.93 13.04
CA VAL A 312 -5.32 -10.08 14.45
C VAL A 312 -5.48 -11.52 14.93
N LEU A 313 -6.64 -12.13 14.70
CA LEU A 313 -6.89 -13.53 15.06
C LEU A 313 -6.03 -14.47 14.21
N GLY A 314 -5.86 -14.15 12.91
CA GLY A 314 -5.02 -14.87 11.97
C GLY A 314 -3.56 -14.91 12.39
N GLY A 315 -3.05 -13.88 13.09
CA GLY A 315 -1.69 -13.90 13.65
C GLY A 315 -1.43 -15.09 14.58
N SER A 316 -2.44 -15.53 15.32
CA SER A 316 -2.38 -16.74 16.16
C SER A 316 -2.63 -18.04 15.37
N PHE A 317 -3.36 -17.99 14.26
CA PHE A 317 -3.63 -19.12 13.36
C PHE A 317 -2.64 -19.21 12.20
N ALA A 318 -2.03 -18.09 11.78
CA ALA A 318 -1.05 -18.04 10.69
C ALA A 318 0.19 -18.91 10.96
N THR A 319 0.53 -19.15 12.23
CA THR A 319 1.56 -20.11 12.62
C THR A 319 1.16 -21.57 12.34
N ARG A 320 -0.13 -21.85 12.12
CA ARG A 320 -0.66 -23.20 11.86
C ARG A 320 -1.00 -23.46 10.39
N LEU A 321 -1.30 -22.42 9.62
CA LEU A 321 -1.65 -22.55 8.21
C LEU A 321 -0.42 -22.22 7.33
N PRO A 322 -0.01 -23.12 6.43
CA PRO A 322 1.07 -22.82 5.50
C PRO A 322 0.66 -21.66 4.57
N VAL A 323 1.60 -20.75 4.28
CA VAL A 323 1.37 -19.57 3.41
C VAL A 323 0.81 -19.97 2.04
N ARG A 324 1.22 -21.16 1.55
CA ARG A 324 0.71 -21.77 0.31
C ARG A 324 -0.81 -21.99 0.34
N ALA A 325 -1.42 -22.16 1.52
CA ALA A 325 -2.86 -22.34 1.66
C ALA A 325 -3.55 -21.02 2.03
N SER A 326 -2.99 -20.25 2.97
CA SER A 326 -3.62 -19.01 3.50
C SER A 326 -3.72 -17.90 2.45
N LEU A 327 -2.70 -17.70 1.61
CA LEU A 327 -2.73 -16.66 0.58
C LEU A 327 -3.79 -16.91 -0.49
N PRO A 328 -3.84 -18.08 -1.16
CA PRO A 328 -4.92 -18.34 -2.13
C PRO A 328 -6.31 -18.38 -1.51
N ALA A 329 -6.46 -18.94 -0.30
CA ALA A 329 -7.74 -18.95 0.40
C ALA A 329 -8.24 -17.52 0.68
N GLY A 330 -7.36 -16.62 1.13
CA GLY A 330 -7.70 -15.21 1.32
C GLY A 330 -8.11 -14.53 0.01
N LEU A 331 -7.40 -14.77 -1.08
CA LEU A 331 -7.76 -14.25 -2.41
C LEU A 331 -9.10 -14.80 -2.90
N LEU A 332 -9.38 -16.09 -2.70
CA LEU A 332 -10.68 -16.67 -3.08
C LEU A 332 -11.83 -16.09 -2.23
N LEU A 333 -11.61 -15.80 -0.95
CA LEU A 333 -12.59 -15.11 -0.12
C LEU A 333 -12.83 -13.68 -0.63
N VAL A 334 -11.79 -12.95 -1.06
CA VAL A 334 -11.97 -11.64 -1.71
C VAL A 334 -12.80 -11.77 -2.98
N ALA A 335 -12.49 -12.73 -3.85
CA ALA A 335 -13.23 -12.97 -5.08
C ALA A 335 -14.70 -13.33 -4.80
N ALA A 336 -14.96 -14.21 -3.85
CA ALA A 336 -16.31 -14.57 -3.42
C ALA A 336 -17.08 -13.35 -2.85
N GLY A 337 -16.40 -12.52 -2.05
CA GLY A 337 -16.99 -11.29 -1.51
C GLY A 337 -17.36 -10.28 -2.59
N LEU A 338 -16.49 -10.08 -3.59
CA LEU A 338 -16.80 -9.22 -4.74
C LEU A 338 -18.00 -9.74 -5.54
N LEU A 339 -18.08 -11.06 -5.75
CA LEU A 339 -19.24 -11.68 -6.42
C LEU A 339 -20.52 -11.60 -5.57
N ALA A 340 -20.41 -11.65 -4.25
CA ALA A 340 -21.58 -11.54 -3.37
C ALA A 340 -22.18 -10.11 -3.32
N MET A 341 -21.45 -9.10 -3.80
CA MET A 341 -21.95 -7.73 -3.95
C MET A 341 -22.66 -7.48 -5.29
N ARG A 342 -22.77 -8.47 -6.19
CA ARG A 342 -23.42 -8.34 -7.50
C ARG A 342 -24.93 -8.17 -7.38
N GLY A 343 -25.55 -7.79 -8.51
CA GLY A 343 -26.98 -7.61 -8.62
C GLY A 343 -27.43 -6.28 -8.04
N LEU A 344 -26.55 -5.26 -8.18
CA LEU A 344 -26.85 -3.90 -7.75
C LEU A 344 -27.86 -3.24 -8.67
N GLU A 345 -28.90 -2.70 -8.08
CA GLU A 345 -29.88 -1.82 -8.73
C GLU A 345 -29.76 -0.42 -8.12
N ALA A 346 -30.21 0.59 -8.82
CA ALA A 346 -30.20 1.98 -8.32
C ALA A 346 -30.92 2.15 -6.97
N SER A 347 -31.88 1.26 -6.67
CA SER A 347 -32.66 1.25 -5.42
C SER A 347 -32.17 0.24 -4.38
N SER A 348 -31.06 -0.47 -4.66
CA SER A 348 -30.56 -1.50 -3.73
C SER A 348 -30.18 -0.90 -2.38
N PRO A 349 -30.66 -1.46 -1.25
CA PRO A 349 -30.25 -1.00 0.07
C PRO A 349 -28.77 -1.36 0.29
N TRP A 350 -28.04 -0.54 1.04
CA TRP A 350 -26.63 -0.79 1.37
C TRP A 350 -26.38 -2.16 2.03
N THR A 351 -27.40 -2.70 2.71
CA THR A 351 -27.32 -4.02 3.36
C THR A 351 -27.12 -5.16 2.36
N HIS A 352 -27.46 -4.95 1.07
CA HIS A 352 -27.14 -5.88 -0.01
C HIS A 352 -25.64 -6.12 -0.13
N LEU A 353 -24.83 -5.10 0.14
CA LEU A 353 -23.37 -5.16 0.08
C LEU A 353 -22.75 -5.87 1.29
N LEU A 354 -23.46 -5.94 2.43
CA LEU A 354 -22.90 -6.38 3.71
C LEU A 354 -22.24 -7.77 3.69
N PRO A 355 -22.85 -8.82 3.12
CA PRO A 355 -22.20 -10.14 3.03
C PRO A 355 -20.90 -10.10 2.23
N GLY A 356 -20.89 -9.37 1.11
CA GLY A 356 -19.72 -9.22 0.27
C GLY A 356 -18.62 -8.40 0.93
N LEU A 357 -18.96 -7.33 1.65
CA LEU A 357 -18.01 -6.52 2.42
C LEU A 357 -17.32 -7.36 3.52
N LEU A 358 -18.09 -8.18 4.26
CA LEU A 358 -17.55 -9.06 5.29
C LEU A 358 -16.61 -10.11 4.70
N LEU A 359 -17.02 -10.80 3.61
CA LEU A 359 -16.20 -11.80 2.94
C LEU A 359 -14.92 -11.20 2.38
N THR A 360 -15.02 -10.05 1.70
CA THR A 360 -13.86 -9.32 1.16
C THR A 360 -12.91 -8.91 2.29
N GLY A 361 -13.45 -8.38 3.39
CA GLY A 361 -12.67 -8.02 4.58
C GLY A 361 -11.95 -9.22 5.18
N MET A 362 -12.65 -10.33 5.40
CA MET A 362 -12.03 -11.56 5.90
C MET A 362 -10.90 -12.06 4.97
N GLY A 363 -11.15 -12.01 3.66
CA GLY A 363 -10.16 -12.38 2.64
C GLY A 363 -8.91 -11.51 2.70
N LEU A 364 -9.08 -10.17 2.79
CA LEU A 364 -7.96 -9.22 2.93
C LEU A 364 -7.21 -9.42 4.25
N GLY A 365 -7.91 -9.67 5.35
CA GLY A 365 -7.32 -9.96 6.65
C GLY A 365 -6.45 -11.21 6.66
N LEU A 366 -6.80 -12.22 5.85
CA LEU A 366 -6.03 -13.45 5.68
C LEU A 366 -4.89 -13.29 4.68
N ALA A 367 -5.13 -12.63 3.53
CA ALA A 367 -4.17 -12.55 2.43
C ALA A 367 -3.04 -11.53 2.69
N ASN A 368 -3.31 -10.37 3.32
CA ASN A 368 -2.30 -9.32 3.53
C ASN A 368 -1.08 -9.78 4.36
N PRO A 369 -1.25 -10.42 5.54
CA PRO A 369 -0.13 -10.98 6.27
C PRO A 369 0.57 -12.08 5.49
N ALA A 370 -0.18 -12.95 4.81
CA ALA A 370 0.36 -14.07 4.06
C ALA A 370 1.24 -13.62 2.88
N VAL A 371 0.82 -12.61 2.13
CA VAL A 371 1.59 -12.05 1.01
C VAL A 371 2.88 -11.40 1.50
N THR A 372 2.81 -10.65 2.60
CA THR A 372 3.99 -10.03 3.21
C THR A 372 4.97 -11.08 3.71
N PHE A 373 4.47 -12.11 4.38
CA PHE A 373 5.30 -13.22 4.85
C PHE A 373 5.92 -13.99 3.67
N ALA A 374 5.16 -14.24 2.59
CA ALA A 374 5.69 -14.89 1.39
C ALA A 374 6.83 -14.10 0.75
N ALA A 375 6.68 -12.76 0.64
CA ALA A 375 7.72 -11.92 0.05
C ALA A 375 8.98 -11.82 0.92
N LEU A 376 8.83 -11.72 2.25
CA LEU A 376 9.96 -11.55 3.17
C LEU A 376 10.63 -12.89 3.53
N GLY A 377 9.88 -13.98 3.59
CA GLY A 377 10.37 -15.27 4.03
C GLY A 377 11.27 -16.00 3.02
N VAL A 378 11.34 -15.53 1.78
CA VAL A 378 12.15 -16.13 0.72
C VAL A 378 13.44 -15.36 0.42
N VAL A 379 13.73 -14.32 1.21
CA VAL A 379 14.93 -13.50 1.05
C VAL A 379 15.74 -13.50 2.35
N PRO A 380 17.07 -13.38 2.27
CA PRO A 380 17.90 -13.19 3.47
C PRO A 380 17.47 -11.94 4.24
N THR A 381 17.61 -11.97 5.57
CA THR A 381 17.24 -10.84 6.45
C THR A 381 17.92 -9.51 6.07
N THR A 382 19.11 -9.58 5.47
CA THR A 382 19.86 -8.41 4.94
C THR A 382 19.15 -7.73 3.76
N ARG A 383 18.28 -8.44 3.02
CA ARG A 383 17.50 -7.94 1.88
C ARG A 383 16.02 -7.70 2.18
N SER A 384 15.59 -7.92 3.42
CA SER A 384 14.18 -7.80 3.81
C SER A 384 13.61 -6.39 3.59
N GLY A 385 14.45 -5.35 3.73
CA GLY A 385 14.06 -3.96 3.44
C GLY A 385 13.68 -3.75 1.97
N MET A 386 14.52 -4.24 1.05
CA MET A 386 14.25 -4.18 -0.40
C MET A 386 12.99 -4.99 -0.75
N ALA A 387 12.85 -6.21 -0.26
CA ALA A 387 11.68 -7.06 -0.51
C ALA A 387 10.38 -6.41 -0.01
N SER A 388 10.41 -5.77 1.17
CA SER A 388 9.27 -5.01 1.68
C SER A 388 8.97 -3.78 0.81
N GLY A 389 9.99 -3.05 0.37
CA GLY A 389 9.85 -1.92 -0.55
C GLY A 389 9.17 -2.34 -1.85
N VAL A 390 9.64 -3.43 -2.46
CA VAL A 390 9.03 -4.01 -3.69
C VAL A 390 7.58 -4.40 -3.46
N ASN A 391 7.27 -5.12 -2.37
CA ASN A 391 5.89 -5.52 -2.06
C ASN A 391 4.96 -4.31 -1.91
N ASN A 392 5.40 -3.26 -1.20
CA ASN A 392 4.63 -2.03 -1.07
C ASN A 392 4.50 -1.27 -2.40
N THR A 393 5.54 -1.23 -3.22
CA THR A 393 5.48 -0.64 -4.56
C THR A 393 4.45 -1.34 -5.44
N PHE A 394 4.46 -2.68 -5.49
CA PHE A 394 3.47 -3.47 -6.23
C PHE A 394 2.05 -3.25 -5.71
N ARG A 395 1.87 -3.07 -4.40
CA ARG A 395 0.58 -2.68 -3.80
C ARG A 395 0.09 -1.34 -4.34
N GLN A 396 0.93 -0.31 -4.33
CA GLN A 396 0.54 1.03 -4.79
C GLN A 396 0.33 1.09 -6.31
N VAL A 397 1.17 0.40 -7.08
CA VAL A 397 0.93 0.21 -8.53
C VAL A 397 -0.42 -0.46 -8.76
N GLY A 398 -0.72 -1.52 -8.00
CA GLY A 398 -2.02 -2.20 -8.06
C GLY A 398 -3.16 -1.24 -7.83
N ILE A 399 -3.12 -0.42 -6.76
CA ILE A 399 -4.15 0.57 -6.46
C ILE A 399 -4.34 1.55 -7.62
N ALA A 400 -3.26 2.18 -8.09
CA ALA A 400 -3.33 3.17 -9.16
C ALA A 400 -3.85 2.59 -10.48
N VAL A 401 -3.31 1.44 -10.89
CA VAL A 401 -3.72 0.75 -12.13
C VAL A 401 -5.15 0.20 -11.99
N GLY A 402 -5.51 -0.35 -10.83
CA GLY A 402 -6.84 -0.91 -10.58
C GLY A 402 -7.95 0.14 -10.70
N ILE A 403 -7.77 1.31 -10.06
CA ILE A 403 -8.73 2.42 -10.16
C ILE A 403 -8.85 2.89 -11.62
N ALA A 404 -7.73 3.05 -12.32
CA ALA A 404 -7.71 3.50 -13.71
C ALA A 404 -8.33 2.48 -14.66
N ALA A 405 -7.96 1.19 -14.54
CA ALA A 405 -8.45 0.13 -15.41
C ALA A 405 -9.95 -0.15 -15.23
N LEU A 406 -10.42 -0.16 -13.98
CA LEU A 406 -11.85 -0.35 -13.71
C LEU A 406 -12.65 0.87 -14.14
N GLY A 407 -12.12 2.09 -13.95
CA GLY A 407 -12.75 3.29 -14.48
C GLY A 407 -12.90 3.30 -16.00
N ALA A 408 -12.00 2.63 -16.70
CA ALA A 408 -12.07 2.46 -18.14
C ALA A 408 -13.26 1.56 -18.60
N LEU A 409 -13.82 0.76 -17.69
CA LEU A 409 -15.03 -0.03 -17.93
C LEU A 409 -16.32 0.80 -17.81
N LEU A 410 -16.25 2.03 -17.26
CA LEU A 410 -17.40 2.93 -17.18
C LEU A 410 -17.69 3.53 -18.57
N PRO A 411 -18.82 3.21 -19.19
CA PRO A 411 -19.22 3.86 -20.43
C PRO A 411 -19.47 5.36 -20.17
N ALA A 412 -19.14 6.23 -21.12
CA ALA A 412 -19.40 7.67 -21.02
C ALA A 412 -20.88 8.00 -20.73
N ARG A 413 -21.81 7.09 -21.08
CA ARG A 413 -23.26 7.22 -20.83
C ARG A 413 -23.67 6.80 -19.41
N ALA A 414 -22.82 6.09 -18.66
CA ALA A 414 -23.15 5.64 -17.30
C ALA A 414 -23.17 6.77 -16.29
N THR A 415 -22.47 7.88 -16.55
CA THR A 415 -22.43 9.05 -15.67
C THR A 415 -23.74 9.86 -15.63
N GLY A 416 -24.74 9.51 -16.47
CA GLY A 416 -26.05 10.17 -16.52
C GLY A 416 -27.23 9.31 -16.08
N SER A 417 -27.00 8.05 -15.67
CA SER A 417 -28.06 7.11 -15.28
C SER A 417 -27.62 6.22 -14.13
N ALA A 418 -28.29 6.29 -13.00
CA ALA A 418 -28.02 5.47 -11.82
C ALA A 418 -28.08 3.95 -12.15
N ALA A 419 -29.02 3.52 -13.01
CA ALA A 419 -29.10 2.14 -13.43
C ALA A 419 -27.90 1.70 -14.30
N ALA A 420 -27.43 2.57 -15.22
CA ALA A 420 -26.25 2.29 -16.03
C ALA A 420 -24.96 2.27 -15.18
N PHE A 421 -24.89 3.11 -14.16
CA PHE A 421 -23.77 3.11 -13.22
C PHE A 421 -23.75 1.83 -12.38
N ALA A 422 -24.91 1.39 -11.86
CA ALA A 422 -25.05 0.13 -11.11
C ALA A 422 -24.63 -1.09 -11.97
N ALA A 423 -25.07 -1.15 -13.23
CA ALA A 423 -24.67 -2.22 -14.15
C ALA A 423 -23.14 -2.21 -14.44
N ALA A 424 -22.56 -1.04 -14.66
CA ALA A 424 -21.10 -0.91 -14.83
C ALA A 424 -20.33 -1.32 -13.58
N LEU A 425 -20.85 -1.00 -12.39
CA LEU A 425 -20.26 -1.43 -11.11
C LEU A 425 -20.31 -2.96 -10.96
N ASP A 426 -21.40 -3.60 -11.37
CA ASP A 426 -21.50 -5.06 -11.41
C ASP A 426 -20.44 -5.68 -12.33
N ASP A 427 -20.22 -5.12 -13.51
CA ASP A 427 -19.16 -5.57 -14.43
C ASP A 427 -17.77 -5.40 -13.80
N MET A 428 -17.52 -4.30 -13.09
CA MET A 428 -16.27 -4.08 -12.37
C MET A 428 -16.08 -5.11 -11.24
N LEU A 429 -17.11 -5.43 -10.48
CA LEU A 429 -17.06 -6.45 -9.42
C LEU A 429 -16.74 -7.83 -9.98
N VAL A 430 -17.35 -8.20 -11.12
CA VAL A 430 -17.08 -9.47 -11.81
C VAL A 430 -15.66 -9.53 -12.35
N ALA A 431 -15.22 -8.47 -13.05
CA ALA A 431 -13.87 -8.40 -13.60
C ALA A 431 -12.82 -8.48 -12.48
N SER A 432 -13.04 -7.76 -11.37
CA SER A 432 -12.18 -7.80 -10.19
C SER A 432 -12.15 -9.18 -9.53
N ALA A 433 -13.31 -9.81 -9.37
CA ALA A 433 -13.41 -11.16 -8.82
C ALA A 433 -12.66 -12.19 -9.67
N ALA A 434 -12.82 -12.12 -10.99
CA ALA A 434 -12.11 -12.99 -11.93
C ALA A 434 -10.60 -12.79 -11.87
N ALA A 435 -10.14 -11.54 -11.82
CA ALA A 435 -8.72 -11.22 -11.70
C ALA A 435 -8.12 -11.70 -10.36
N VAL A 436 -8.85 -11.53 -9.23
CA VAL A 436 -8.39 -12.01 -7.92
C VAL A 436 -8.39 -13.54 -7.87
N ALA A 437 -9.38 -14.21 -8.47
CA ALA A 437 -9.40 -15.68 -8.58
C ALA A 437 -8.22 -16.18 -9.42
N ALA A 438 -7.88 -15.52 -10.53
CA ALA A 438 -6.66 -15.81 -11.29
C ALA A 438 -5.41 -15.57 -10.44
N GLY A 439 -5.37 -14.51 -9.65
CA GLY A 439 -4.31 -14.25 -8.66
C GLY A 439 -4.17 -15.38 -7.63
N ALA A 440 -5.27 -15.97 -7.18
CA ALA A 440 -5.25 -17.12 -6.29
C ALA A 440 -4.64 -18.35 -6.96
N VAL A 441 -4.97 -18.62 -8.23
CA VAL A 441 -4.36 -19.70 -9.01
C VAL A 441 -2.85 -19.46 -9.19
N ILE A 442 -2.45 -18.22 -9.54
CA ILE A 442 -1.03 -17.83 -9.65
C ILE A 442 -0.31 -18.09 -8.33
N ALA A 443 -0.91 -17.68 -7.20
CA ALA A 443 -0.33 -17.92 -5.88
C ALA A 443 -0.19 -19.42 -5.56
N LEU A 444 -1.19 -20.25 -5.89
CA LEU A 444 -1.12 -21.71 -5.73
C LEU A 444 0.01 -22.35 -6.52
N LEU A 445 0.28 -21.86 -7.74
CA LEU A 445 1.30 -22.42 -8.63
C LEU A 445 2.72 -21.96 -8.27
N LEU A 446 2.86 -20.68 -7.86
CA LEU A 446 4.16 -20.05 -7.65
C LEU A 446 4.63 -20.07 -6.20
N VAL A 447 3.74 -20.07 -5.20
CA VAL A 447 4.15 -20.10 -3.78
C VAL A 447 4.52 -21.53 -3.38
N ARG A 448 5.81 -21.75 -3.10
CA ARG A 448 6.40 -23.06 -2.84
C ARG A 448 7.04 -23.08 -1.47
N SER A 449 6.71 -24.07 -0.65
CA SER A 449 7.28 -24.20 0.71
C SER A 449 8.80 -24.35 0.74
N ARG A 450 9.41 -24.86 -0.34
CA ARG A 450 10.86 -25.06 -0.48
C ARG A 450 11.65 -23.77 -0.69
N ASP A 451 11.00 -22.68 -1.10
CA ASP A 451 11.66 -21.41 -1.41
C ASP A 451 11.93 -20.58 -0.14
N PHE A 452 11.31 -20.93 1.00
CA PHE A 452 11.51 -20.22 2.25
C PHE A 452 12.91 -20.49 2.81
N VAL A 453 13.61 -19.40 3.15
CA VAL A 453 14.96 -19.46 3.75
C VAL A 453 14.79 -19.89 5.20
N ALA A 454 15.32 -21.08 5.53
CA ALA A 454 15.43 -21.49 6.93
C ALA A 454 16.47 -20.56 7.61
N GLU A 455 16.02 -19.77 8.60
CA GLU A 455 16.96 -19.03 9.43
C GLU A 455 17.88 -20.03 10.15
N PRO A 456 19.22 -19.90 10.07
CA PRO A 456 20.09 -20.69 10.91
C PRO A 456 19.74 -20.36 12.36
N LEU A 457 19.36 -21.35 13.15
CA LEU A 457 19.23 -21.19 14.60
C LEU A 457 20.47 -20.44 15.12
N PRO A 458 20.34 -19.37 15.92
CA PRO A 458 21.49 -18.65 16.45
C PRO A 458 22.38 -19.67 17.16
N ALA A 459 23.67 -19.68 16.80
CA ALA A 459 24.68 -20.62 17.30
C ALA A 459 24.88 -20.62 18.84
N ALA A 460 24.12 -19.82 19.56
CA ALA A 460 24.11 -19.72 21.03
C ALA A 460 23.37 -20.90 21.72
N ALA A 461 22.57 -21.70 21.01
CA ALA A 461 21.89 -22.86 21.62
C ALA A 461 22.71 -24.16 21.55
N ALA A 462 23.79 -24.18 20.77
CA ALA A 462 24.65 -25.35 20.65
C ALA A 462 25.81 -25.38 21.68
N ALA A 463 26.01 -24.32 22.47
CA ALA A 463 27.13 -24.20 23.40
C ALA A 463 26.79 -24.43 24.89
N THR A 464 25.56 -24.82 25.21
CA THR A 464 25.19 -25.22 26.59
C THR A 464 24.85 -26.71 26.67
N GLY A 465 25.77 -27.54 26.19
CA GLY A 465 25.92 -28.88 26.74
C GLY A 465 26.47 -28.73 28.15
N PRO A 466 26.04 -29.56 29.15
CA PRO A 466 26.55 -29.44 30.49
C PRO A 466 28.09 -29.62 30.46
N ALA A 467 28.81 -28.62 30.90
CA ALA A 467 30.25 -28.68 31.09
C ALA A 467 30.54 -29.86 32.02
N GLY A 468 31.15 -30.91 31.49
CA GLY A 468 31.67 -31.99 32.28
C GLY A 468 32.67 -31.46 33.30
N PRO A 469 32.78 -32.08 34.48
CA PRO A 469 33.66 -31.59 35.53
C PRO A 469 35.11 -31.48 35.07
N ALA A 470 35.75 -30.33 35.31
CA ALA A 470 37.16 -30.11 34.98
C ALA A 470 38.05 -31.17 35.61
N PRO A 471 39.09 -31.70 34.91
CA PRO A 471 40.01 -32.66 35.47
C PRO A 471 40.85 -31.95 36.59
N GLN A 472 40.80 -32.55 37.80
CA GLN A 472 41.61 -32.12 38.95
C GLN A 472 43.09 -32.34 38.63
N PRO A 473 43.98 -31.37 38.97
CA PRO A 473 45.41 -31.57 38.81
C PRO A 473 45.91 -32.66 39.80
N ARG A 474 46.52 -33.70 39.27
CA ARG A 474 47.22 -34.72 40.08
C ARG A 474 48.35 -34.03 40.88
N ALA A 475 48.26 -34.12 42.19
CA ALA A 475 49.35 -33.80 43.10
C ALA A 475 50.58 -34.64 42.75
N ARG A 476 51.71 -34.01 42.42
CA ARG A 476 53.03 -34.64 42.40
C ARG A 476 53.49 -34.74 43.87
N GLU A 477 53.57 -35.97 44.35
CA GLU A 477 54.37 -36.29 45.52
C GLU A 477 55.82 -36.12 45.16
N ARG A 478 56.50 -35.16 45.82
CA ARG A 478 57.71 -35.18 46.57
C ARG A 478 57.89 -33.88 47.24
#